data_670a2d326bf6e2fb02a5aaff080c3da4
#
_entry.id   670a2d326bf6e2fb02a5aaff080c3da4
#
_cell.length_a   1.000
_cell.length_b   1.000
_cell.length_c   1.000
_cell.angle_alpha   90.00
_cell.angle_beta   90.00
_cell.angle_gamma   90.00
#
_symmetry.space_group_name_H-M   'P 1'
#
loop_
_entity.id
_entity.type
_entity.pdbx_description
1 polymer ?
#
loop_
_entity_poly.entity_id
_entity_poly.type
_entity_poly.pdbx_seq_one_letter_code
_entity_poly.pdbx_strand_id
1 'polypeptide(L)'
;MTSLKYKNNQSVLVVIYAKSTNHVLMLQRQDDSTFWQSVTGTLEANETPRATAIREVWEEVGLKIEENSSALFDCKESIEFEIFPHFRYKYAPNVTQCHEHWFLLAVEQEFKPILSEHLAHQWVSPEKAIQMTKSSNNAEAIRKYILKDK
;
A
#
# COMPACT_ATOMS: atom_id res chain seq x y z
N MET A 1 4.57 -1.64 -33.94
CA MET A 1 5.35 -2.40 -32.98
C MET A 1 4.63 -2.53 -31.66
N THR A 2 4.62 -3.72 -31.16
CA THR A 2 3.96 -3.97 -29.92
C THR A 2 4.98 -3.99 -28.80
N SER A 3 4.80 -3.17 -27.81
CA SER A 3 5.68 -3.22 -26.67
C SER A 3 5.02 -4.02 -25.57
N LEU A 4 5.82 -4.79 -24.88
CA LEU A 4 5.34 -5.50 -23.71
C LEU A 4 5.06 -4.49 -22.63
N LYS A 5 3.96 -4.69 -21.93
CA LYS A 5 3.59 -3.80 -20.86
C LYS A 5 4.10 -4.36 -19.56
N TYR A 6 5.17 -3.76 -19.08
CA TYR A 6 5.69 -4.11 -17.77
C TYR A 6 5.27 -3.07 -16.75
N LYS A 7 5.21 -3.49 -15.50
CA LYS A 7 4.91 -2.55 -14.41
C LYS A 7 6.07 -1.56 -14.26
N ASN A 8 5.72 -0.33 -13.92
CA ASN A 8 6.67 0.67 -13.50
C ASN A 8 7.26 0.22 -12.17
N ASN A 9 8.52 0.43 -11.95
CA ASN A 9 9.12 0.06 -10.67
C ASN A 9 9.00 1.15 -9.60
N GLN A 10 8.22 2.20 -9.87
CA GLN A 10 7.85 3.20 -8.87
C GLN A 10 6.47 2.86 -8.34
N SER A 11 6.33 2.82 -7.04
CA SER A 11 5.06 2.42 -6.43
C SER A 11 4.79 3.23 -5.17
N VAL A 12 3.59 3.06 -4.63
CA VAL A 12 3.22 3.68 -3.37
C VAL A 12 2.77 2.60 -2.39
N LEU A 13 2.93 2.92 -1.12
CA LEU A 13 2.36 2.14 -0.02
C LEU A 13 1.53 3.13 0.80
N VAL A 14 0.28 2.81 1.03
CA VAL A 14 -0.60 3.67 1.82
C VAL A 14 -1.10 2.86 3.01
N VAL A 15 -0.64 3.22 4.20
CA VAL A 15 -1.09 2.59 5.42
C VAL A 15 -2.33 3.34 5.90
N ILE A 16 -3.46 2.65 5.95
CA ILE A 16 -4.73 3.24 6.39
C ILE A 16 -4.98 2.84 7.82
N TYR A 17 -5.21 3.81 8.69
CA TYR A 17 -5.50 3.52 10.09
C TYR A 17 -6.67 4.35 10.57
N ALA A 18 -7.41 3.80 11.54
CA ALA A 18 -8.59 4.46 12.12
C ALA A 18 -8.20 5.14 13.41
N LYS A 19 -8.51 6.44 13.52
CA LYS A 19 -8.15 7.19 14.73
C LYS A 19 -8.89 6.64 15.95
N SER A 20 -10.11 6.16 15.77
CA SER A 20 -10.92 5.71 16.90
C SER A 20 -10.33 4.48 17.59
N THR A 21 -9.63 3.61 16.87
CA THR A 21 -9.14 2.36 17.44
C THR A 21 -7.63 2.20 17.32
N ASN A 22 -7.01 3.00 16.50
CA ASN A 22 -5.61 2.87 16.08
C ASN A 22 -5.35 1.55 15.35
N HIS A 23 -6.40 0.93 14.83
CA HIS A 23 -6.23 -0.28 14.03
C HIS A 23 -5.84 0.06 12.61
N VAL A 24 -5.13 -0.86 11.99
CA VAL A 24 -4.64 -0.72 10.63
C VAL A 24 -5.44 -1.64 9.72
N LEU A 25 -5.77 -1.14 8.54
CA LEU A 25 -6.50 -1.93 7.54
C LEU A 25 -5.52 -2.78 6.77
N MET A 26 -5.76 -4.10 6.79
CA MET A 26 -4.93 -5.05 6.05
C MET A 26 -5.80 -5.79 5.03
N LEU A 27 -5.25 -5.99 3.85
CA LEU A 27 -5.97 -6.58 2.70
C LEU A 27 -5.28 -7.87 2.29
N GLN A 28 -6.06 -8.90 2.02
CA GLN A 28 -5.54 -10.20 1.60
C GLN A 28 -5.38 -10.23 0.09
N ARG A 29 -4.19 -10.52 -0.38
CA ARG A 29 -3.91 -10.51 -1.82
C ARG A 29 -4.60 -11.67 -2.51
N GLN A 30 -5.05 -11.41 -3.73
CA GLN A 30 -5.72 -12.42 -4.55
C GLN A 30 -4.70 -13.39 -5.16
N ASP A 31 -3.50 -12.89 -5.48
CA ASP A 31 -2.47 -13.71 -6.13
C ASP A 31 -1.62 -14.50 -5.13
N ASP A 32 -1.80 -14.22 -3.82
CA ASP A 32 -1.11 -14.97 -2.78
C ASP A 32 -1.92 -14.79 -1.50
N SER A 33 -2.80 -15.74 -1.20
CA SER A 33 -3.74 -15.61 -0.10
C SER A 33 -3.09 -15.61 1.28
N THR A 34 -1.80 -15.91 1.35
CA THR A 34 -1.07 -15.83 2.61
C THR A 34 -0.41 -14.46 2.80
N PHE A 35 -0.55 -13.57 1.82
CA PHE A 35 0.10 -12.27 1.84
C PHE A 35 -0.95 -11.19 2.14
N TRP A 36 -0.87 -10.61 3.33
CA TRP A 36 -1.70 -9.48 3.75
C TRP A 36 -0.87 -8.21 3.66
N GLN A 37 -1.48 -7.11 3.28
CA GLN A 37 -0.75 -5.87 3.05
C GLN A 37 -1.66 -4.66 3.18
N SER A 38 -1.05 -3.49 3.33
CA SER A 38 -1.74 -2.22 3.18
C SER A 38 -1.99 -1.97 1.69
N VAL A 39 -2.59 -0.83 1.34
CA VAL A 39 -2.81 -0.48 -0.07
C VAL A 39 -1.46 -0.25 -0.74
N THR A 40 -1.26 -0.87 -1.88
CA THR A 40 -0.07 -0.64 -2.70
C THR A 40 -0.49 -0.50 -4.14
N GLY A 41 0.33 0.17 -4.91
CA GLY A 41 0.08 0.25 -6.35
C GLY A 41 1.21 0.92 -7.07
N THR A 42 1.20 0.77 -8.38
CA THR A 42 2.25 1.21 -9.26
C THR A 42 1.86 2.52 -9.91
N LEU A 43 2.82 3.45 -10.03
CA LEU A 43 2.58 4.70 -10.72
C LEU A 43 2.30 4.43 -12.20
N GLU A 44 1.28 5.11 -12.72
CA GLU A 44 1.04 5.12 -14.16
C GLU A 44 1.76 6.30 -14.77
N ALA A 45 1.85 6.31 -16.09
CA ALA A 45 2.58 7.37 -16.78
C ALA A 45 2.06 8.73 -16.35
N ASN A 46 2.99 9.60 -16.03
CA ASN A 46 2.69 10.99 -15.65
C ASN A 46 1.96 11.16 -14.32
N GLU A 47 1.89 10.09 -13.51
CA GLU A 47 1.32 10.24 -12.17
C GLU A 47 2.40 10.65 -11.19
N THR A 48 2.00 11.48 -10.21
CA THR A 48 2.84 11.71 -9.03
C THR A 48 2.55 10.60 -8.03
N PRO A 49 3.43 10.36 -7.07
CA PRO A 49 3.12 9.37 -6.02
C PRO A 49 1.81 9.68 -5.30
N ARG A 50 1.52 10.95 -5.01
CA ARG A 50 0.27 11.30 -4.34
C ARG A 50 -0.96 10.96 -5.19
N ALA A 51 -0.90 11.25 -6.49
CA ALA A 51 -2.01 10.92 -7.39
C ALA A 51 -2.22 9.40 -7.42
N THR A 52 -1.14 8.63 -7.45
CA THR A 52 -1.22 7.18 -7.43
C THR A 52 -1.86 6.70 -6.12
N ALA A 53 -1.43 7.28 -4.99
CA ALA A 53 -2.00 6.90 -3.69
C ALA A 53 -3.50 7.12 -3.66
N ILE A 54 -3.96 8.27 -4.15
CA ILE A 54 -5.39 8.59 -4.18
C ILE A 54 -6.13 7.59 -5.07
N ARG A 55 -5.60 7.30 -6.25
CA ARG A 55 -6.22 6.38 -7.20
C ARG A 55 -6.30 4.96 -6.64
N GLU A 56 -5.20 4.49 -6.07
CA GLU A 56 -5.15 3.12 -5.57
C GLU A 56 -6.06 2.91 -4.36
N VAL A 57 -6.16 3.90 -3.48
CA VAL A 57 -7.09 3.78 -2.36
C VAL A 57 -8.51 3.68 -2.88
N TRP A 58 -8.86 4.47 -3.90
CA TRP A 58 -10.17 4.38 -4.50
C TRP A 58 -10.41 3.00 -5.12
N GLU A 59 -9.43 2.52 -5.88
CA GLU A 59 -9.57 1.23 -6.58
C GLU A 59 -9.62 0.06 -5.63
N GLU A 60 -8.82 0.09 -4.58
CA GLU A 60 -8.68 -1.09 -3.71
C GLU A 60 -9.67 -1.14 -2.58
N VAL A 61 -10.12 -0.01 -2.06
CA VAL A 61 -11.02 0.00 -0.91
C VAL A 61 -12.27 0.87 -1.09
N GLY A 62 -12.38 1.58 -2.21
CA GLY A 62 -13.57 2.36 -2.50
C GLY A 62 -13.68 3.65 -1.74
N LEU A 63 -12.59 4.18 -1.20
CA LEU A 63 -12.60 5.41 -0.44
C LEU A 63 -12.08 6.56 -1.29
N LYS A 64 -12.89 7.61 -1.45
CA LYS A 64 -12.48 8.76 -2.22
C LYS A 64 -11.76 9.77 -1.36
N ILE A 65 -10.57 10.17 -1.80
CA ILE A 65 -9.74 11.15 -1.10
C ILE A 65 -9.65 12.39 -1.97
N GLU A 66 -9.91 13.55 -1.38
CA GLU A 66 -9.73 14.80 -2.11
C GLU A 66 -8.25 15.08 -2.27
N GLU A 67 -7.91 15.73 -3.38
CA GLU A 67 -6.53 15.93 -3.74
C GLU A 67 -5.74 16.67 -2.67
N ASN A 68 -6.38 17.61 -2.00
CA ASN A 68 -5.73 18.42 -0.97
C ASN A 68 -5.96 17.92 0.44
N SER A 69 -6.49 16.71 0.60
CA SER A 69 -6.87 16.23 1.94
C SER A 69 -5.65 16.08 2.83
N SER A 70 -5.72 16.64 4.02
CA SER A 70 -4.67 16.47 5.02
C SER A 70 -4.70 15.09 5.65
N ALA A 71 -5.78 14.33 5.43
CA ALA A 71 -5.88 12.97 5.93
C ALA A 71 -4.86 12.06 5.25
N LEU A 72 -4.45 12.38 4.02
CA LEU A 72 -3.43 11.63 3.31
C LEU A 72 -2.09 12.33 3.53
N PHE A 73 -1.29 11.73 4.37
CA PHE A 73 0.00 12.30 4.79
C PHE A 73 1.13 11.68 4.00
N ASP A 74 1.92 12.52 3.34
CA ASP A 74 3.10 12.07 2.60
C ASP A 74 4.25 11.97 3.60
N CYS A 75 4.74 10.77 3.83
CA CYS A 75 5.84 10.57 4.77
C CYS A 75 7.15 11.17 4.27
N LYS A 76 7.19 11.53 2.98
CA LYS A 76 8.40 12.05 2.32
C LYS A 76 9.56 11.08 2.51
N GLU A 77 9.21 9.82 2.50
CA GLU A 77 10.16 8.75 2.67
C GLU A 77 9.90 7.72 1.59
N SER A 78 10.95 7.23 0.99
CA SER A 78 10.81 6.18 0.00
C SER A 78 11.92 5.17 0.23
N ILE A 79 11.70 3.95 -0.23
CA ILE A 79 12.64 2.89 0.02
C ILE A 79 12.73 2.01 -1.22
N GLU A 80 13.93 1.53 -1.51
CA GLU A 80 14.11 0.55 -2.57
C GLU A 80 14.12 -0.84 -1.96
N PHE A 81 13.51 -1.78 -2.64
CA PHE A 81 13.53 -3.16 -2.17
C PHE A 81 13.54 -4.12 -3.35
N GLU A 82 14.05 -5.31 -3.08
CA GLU A 82 14.15 -6.35 -4.10
C GLU A 82 12.77 -6.93 -4.34
N ILE A 83 12.42 -7.09 -5.62
CA ILE A 83 11.13 -7.67 -5.98
C ILE A 83 11.15 -9.14 -5.62
N PHE A 84 10.08 -9.63 -4.95
CA PHE A 84 9.97 -11.05 -4.65
C PHE A 84 10.07 -11.85 -5.95
N PRO A 85 10.81 -12.95 -5.96
CA PRO A 85 11.04 -13.70 -7.20
C PRO A 85 9.78 -14.08 -7.95
N HIS A 86 8.73 -14.45 -7.23
CA HIS A 86 7.49 -14.90 -7.89
C HIS A 86 6.67 -13.75 -8.49
N PHE A 87 7.08 -12.49 -8.27
CA PHE A 87 6.43 -11.35 -8.88
C PHE A 87 7.27 -10.71 -9.99
N ARG A 88 8.50 -11.20 -10.20
CA ARG A 88 9.42 -10.53 -11.12
C ARG A 88 8.95 -10.56 -12.56
N TYR A 89 8.12 -11.53 -12.91
CA TYR A 89 7.63 -11.63 -14.29
C TYR A 89 6.80 -10.40 -14.70
N LYS A 90 6.31 -9.63 -13.72
CA LYS A 90 5.50 -8.44 -14.01
C LYS A 90 6.34 -7.25 -14.46
N TYR A 91 7.65 -7.34 -14.35
CA TYR A 91 8.57 -6.22 -14.62
C TYR A 91 9.50 -6.57 -15.77
N ALA A 92 10.15 -5.55 -16.33
CA ALA A 92 11.13 -5.79 -17.38
C ALA A 92 12.25 -6.70 -16.87
N PRO A 93 12.85 -7.52 -17.74
CA PRO A 93 13.82 -8.53 -17.29
C PRO A 93 14.99 -8.00 -16.50
N ASN A 94 15.41 -6.76 -16.77
CA ASN A 94 16.54 -6.18 -16.05
C ASN A 94 16.14 -5.41 -14.79
N VAL A 95 14.84 -5.39 -14.47
CA VAL A 95 14.36 -4.67 -13.30
C VAL A 95 14.25 -5.64 -12.15
N THR A 96 15.03 -5.43 -11.10
CA THR A 96 15.05 -6.33 -9.95
C THR A 96 14.60 -5.64 -8.66
N GLN A 97 14.47 -4.31 -8.68
CA GLN A 97 14.11 -3.56 -7.49
C GLN A 97 12.98 -2.59 -7.77
N CYS A 98 12.17 -2.35 -6.75
CA CYS A 98 11.12 -1.34 -6.76
C CYS A 98 11.49 -0.20 -5.82
N HIS A 99 10.97 0.97 -6.14
CA HIS A 99 11.12 2.17 -5.32
C HIS A 99 9.73 2.53 -4.81
N GLU A 100 9.53 2.46 -3.50
CA GLU A 100 8.21 2.61 -2.90
C GLU A 100 8.14 3.88 -2.07
N HIS A 101 7.12 4.70 -2.34
CA HIS A 101 6.88 5.95 -1.62
C HIS A 101 5.80 5.70 -0.57
N TRP A 102 6.01 6.16 0.65
CA TRP A 102 5.15 5.85 1.78
C TRP A 102 4.19 6.98 2.10
N PHE A 103 2.93 6.59 2.33
CA PHE A 103 1.86 7.50 2.73
C PHE A 103 1.09 6.90 3.89
N LEU A 104 0.48 7.76 4.70
CA LEU A 104 -0.46 7.34 5.74
C LEU A 104 -1.80 7.96 5.43
N LEU A 105 -2.86 7.21 5.65
CA LEU A 105 -4.21 7.74 5.51
C LEU A 105 -4.95 7.54 6.82
N ALA A 106 -5.28 8.65 7.48
CA ALA A 106 -6.02 8.63 8.73
C ALA A 106 -7.50 8.74 8.44
N VAL A 107 -8.28 7.75 8.87
CA VAL A 107 -9.74 7.83 8.81
C VAL A 107 -10.25 7.92 10.23
N GLU A 108 -11.45 8.50 10.41
CA GLU A 108 -11.97 8.71 11.76
C GLU A 108 -12.33 7.39 12.42
N GLN A 109 -12.97 6.50 11.68
CA GLN A 109 -13.45 5.23 12.19
C GLN A 109 -13.19 4.12 11.20
N GLU A 110 -13.17 2.89 11.69
CA GLU A 110 -13.08 1.74 10.80
C GLU A 110 -14.29 1.71 9.88
N PHE A 111 -14.09 1.29 8.67
CA PHE A 111 -15.16 1.19 7.68
C PHE A 111 -15.05 -0.13 6.94
N LYS A 112 -16.11 -0.50 6.24
CA LYS A 112 -16.11 -1.71 5.44
C LYS A 112 -15.65 -1.34 4.03
N PRO A 113 -14.46 -1.77 3.61
CA PRO A 113 -13.98 -1.41 2.27
C PRO A 113 -14.77 -2.13 1.19
N ILE A 114 -14.82 -1.50 0.02
CA ILE A 114 -15.37 -2.13 -1.17
C ILE A 114 -14.18 -2.71 -1.93
N LEU A 115 -14.04 -4.03 -1.85
CA LEU A 115 -12.87 -4.69 -2.42
C LEU A 115 -13.11 -5.04 -3.88
N SER A 116 -12.08 -4.83 -4.71
CA SER A 116 -12.15 -5.19 -6.12
C SER A 116 -11.13 -6.25 -6.48
N GLU A 117 -9.95 -6.17 -5.89
CA GLU A 117 -8.86 -7.06 -6.24
C GLU A 117 -8.34 -7.88 -5.06
N HIS A 118 -8.89 -7.67 -3.88
CA HIS A 118 -8.44 -8.39 -2.68
C HIS A 118 -9.53 -9.33 -2.22
N LEU A 119 -9.13 -10.41 -1.55
CA LEU A 119 -10.07 -11.44 -1.12
C LEU A 119 -10.82 -11.05 0.13
N ALA A 120 -10.16 -10.35 1.04
CA ALA A 120 -10.75 -10.02 2.33
C ALA A 120 -10.01 -8.86 2.97
N HIS A 121 -10.58 -8.33 4.03
CA HIS A 121 -9.94 -7.27 4.81
C HIS A 121 -10.03 -7.58 6.30
N GLN A 122 -9.13 -7.00 7.06
CA GLN A 122 -9.19 -7.01 8.52
C GLN A 122 -8.68 -5.68 9.04
N TRP A 123 -9.33 -5.19 10.10
CA TRP A 123 -8.81 -4.08 10.88
C TRP A 123 -8.14 -4.71 12.11
N VAL A 124 -6.85 -4.49 12.28
CA VAL A 124 -6.09 -5.17 13.34
C VAL A 124 -5.19 -4.18 14.05
N SER A 125 -4.71 -4.55 15.21
CA SER A 125 -3.75 -3.72 15.92
C SER A 125 -2.47 -3.56 15.08
N PRO A 126 -1.71 -2.47 15.31
CA PRO A 126 -0.45 -2.32 14.58
C PRO A 126 0.48 -3.51 14.78
N GLU A 127 0.54 -4.06 15.99
CA GLU A 127 1.39 -5.22 16.26
C GLU A 127 0.98 -6.41 15.41
N LYS A 128 -0.32 -6.66 15.30
CA LYS A 128 -0.79 -7.78 14.51
C LYS A 128 -0.55 -7.53 13.03
N ALA A 129 -0.74 -6.31 12.57
CA ALA A 129 -0.51 -5.97 11.17
C ALA A 129 0.93 -6.26 10.77
N ILE A 130 1.87 -5.89 11.64
CA ILE A 130 3.29 -6.15 11.40
C ILE A 130 3.55 -7.65 11.24
N GLN A 131 2.87 -8.45 12.03
CA GLN A 131 3.05 -9.91 11.97
C GLN A 131 2.37 -10.52 10.76
N MET A 132 1.29 -9.90 10.26
CA MET A 132 0.52 -10.48 9.16
C MET A 132 1.17 -10.29 7.80
N THR A 133 1.90 -9.19 7.63
CA THR A 133 2.40 -8.87 6.30
C THR A 133 3.72 -9.58 6.03
N LYS A 134 3.87 -10.04 4.78
CA LYS A 134 5.14 -10.60 4.33
C LYS A 134 6.09 -9.50 3.85
N SER A 135 5.60 -8.27 3.71
CA SER A 135 6.41 -7.17 3.23
C SER A 135 7.11 -6.52 4.41
N SER A 136 8.44 -6.60 4.43
CA SER A 136 9.22 -5.94 5.47
C SER A 136 9.05 -4.43 5.41
N ASN A 137 8.84 -3.88 4.22
CA ASN A 137 8.61 -2.45 4.06
C ASN A 137 7.30 -2.03 4.71
N ASN A 138 6.25 -2.82 4.48
CA ASN A 138 4.94 -2.54 5.05
C ASN A 138 5.02 -2.62 6.58
N ALA A 139 5.69 -3.65 7.10
CA ALA A 139 5.86 -3.79 8.54
C ALA A 139 6.63 -2.61 9.11
N GLU A 140 7.66 -2.16 8.42
CA GLU A 140 8.48 -1.06 8.92
C GLU A 140 7.71 0.26 8.92
N ALA A 141 6.90 0.52 7.87
CA ALA A 141 6.10 1.73 7.83
C ALA A 141 5.09 1.75 8.99
N ILE A 142 4.46 0.61 9.28
CA ILE A 142 3.52 0.52 10.39
C ILE A 142 4.24 0.73 11.70
N ARG A 143 5.39 0.11 11.87
CA ARG A 143 6.17 0.23 13.09
C ARG A 143 6.59 1.67 13.33
N LYS A 144 7.05 2.34 12.30
CA LYS A 144 7.60 3.67 12.43
C LYS A 144 6.54 4.73 12.66
N TYR A 145 5.40 4.62 11.97
CA TYR A 145 4.43 5.70 11.95
C TYR A 145 3.16 5.44 12.75
N ILE A 146 2.75 4.19 12.91
CA ILE A 146 1.50 3.87 13.59
C ILE A 146 1.74 3.32 14.99
N LEU A 147 2.66 2.37 15.13
CA LEU A 147 2.94 1.76 16.41
C LEU A 147 3.61 2.72 17.35
N LYS A 148 4.53 3.54 16.85
CA LYS A 148 5.40 4.39 17.59
C LYS A 148 5.29 4.24 19.04
N ASP A 149 6.33 4.10 19.71
CA ASP A 149 6.34 3.94 21.10
C ASP A 149 5.95 5.11 21.81
N LYS A 150 5.34 4.96 22.90
CA LYS A 150 4.98 6.02 23.75
C LYS A 150 6.10 6.38 24.65
#